data_6dcbb19470d64b9ce5522b240884d787
#
_entry.id   6dcbb19470d64b9ce5522b240884d787
#
_cell.length_a   1.000
_cell.length_b   1.000
_cell.length_c   1.000
_cell.angle_alpha   90.00
_cell.angle_beta   90.00
_cell.angle_gamma   90.00
#
_symmetry.space_group_name_H-M   'P 1'
#
loop_
_entity.id
_entity.type
_entity.pdbx_description
1 polymer ?
#
loop_
_entity_poly.entity_id
_entity_poly.type
_entity_poly.pdbx_seq_one_letter_code
_entity_poly.pdbx_strand_id
1 'polypeptide(L)'
;MADVRVLGMMDMEDEKGGDCKVLGVLHNDPMFLHITEFEQVQPHIIAEIQQFFETYKALEGGKWVRINGWSNREAACAEVRRTHEKYNNEAKAPLENIPRLDDLLIGEKYPKTINTIVKVSKGDSNKYKIDMETSLIRFDR
;
A
#
# COMPACT_ATOMS: atom_id res chain seq x y z
N MET A 1 2.80 0.36 -16.99
CA MET A 1 2.42 -0.78 -16.15
C MET A 1 3.70 -1.35 -15.55
N ALA A 2 3.74 -1.62 -14.25
CA ALA A 2 4.91 -2.23 -13.60
C ALA A 2 4.44 -3.52 -12.91
N ASP A 3 5.17 -4.61 -13.16
CA ASP A 3 4.92 -5.89 -12.50
C ASP A 3 5.85 -6.00 -11.29
N VAL A 4 5.29 -6.31 -10.13
CA VAL A 4 6.03 -6.41 -8.86
C VAL A 4 5.96 -7.84 -8.35
N ARG A 5 7.13 -8.40 -8.06
CA ARG A 5 7.25 -9.69 -7.37
C ARG A 5 7.24 -9.45 -5.87
N VAL A 6 6.26 -10.03 -5.19
CA VAL A 6 6.16 -9.98 -3.73
C VAL A 6 7.22 -10.92 -3.13
N LEU A 7 7.95 -10.43 -2.11
CA LEU A 7 8.99 -11.18 -1.41
C LEU A 7 8.62 -11.48 0.04
N GLY A 8 7.98 -10.54 0.72
CA GLY A 8 7.64 -10.67 2.12
C GLY A 8 6.82 -9.50 2.61
N MET A 9 6.67 -9.39 3.91
CA MET A 9 5.86 -8.36 4.56
C MET A 9 6.46 -8.00 5.91
N MET A 10 6.49 -6.70 6.22
CA MET A 10 6.74 -6.19 7.56
C MET A 10 5.39 -6.03 8.28
N ASP A 11 5.26 -6.68 9.42
CA ASP A 11 4.10 -6.51 10.29
C ASP A 11 4.32 -5.28 11.18
N MET A 12 3.49 -4.28 10.98
CA MET A 12 3.59 -2.99 11.62
C MET A 12 2.23 -2.54 12.15
N GLU A 13 2.24 -1.86 13.27
CA GLU A 13 1.09 -1.17 13.86
C GLU A 13 1.42 0.31 14.07
N ASP A 14 0.40 1.14 13.95
CA ASP A 14 0.46 2.55 14.31
C ASP A 14 -0.78 2.98 15.12
N GLU A 15 -0.93 4.25 15.37
CA GLU A 15 -2.07 4.82 16.13
C GLU A 15 -3.45 4.54 15.49
N LYS A 16 -3.49 4.06 14.26
CA LYS A 16 -4.73 3.70 13.52
C LYS A 16 -4.98 2.19 13.47
N GLY A 17 -4.03 1.38 13.94
CA GLY A 17 -4.08 -0.07 13.94
C GLY A 17 -3.04 -0.71 13.04
N GLY A 18 -3.33 -1.93 12.58
CA GLY A 18 -2.40 -2.70 11.74
C GLY A 18 -2.15 -2.03 10.39
N ASP A 19 -0.88 -1.90 10.03
CA ASP A 19 -0.39 -1.25 8.82
C ASP A 19 0.77 -2.05 8.19
N CYS A 20 0.46 -3.27 7.73
CA CYS A 20 1.46 -4.14 7.13
C CYS A 20 2.06 -3.55 5.85
N LYS A 21 3.38 -3.65 5.70
CA LYS A 21 4.13 -3.16 4.54
C LYS A 21 4.62 -4.33 3.69
N VAL A 22 4.07 -4.47 2.50
CA VAL A 22 4.50 -5.53 1.57
C VAL A 22 5.83 -5.14 0.93
N LEU A 23 6.81 -6.03 1.03
CA LEU A 23 8.11 -5.91 0.35
C LEU A 23 8.03 -6.60 -1.01
N GLY A 24 8.40 -5.87 -2.05
CA GLY A 24 8.46 -6.41 -3.40
C GLY A 24 9.55 -5.77 -4.23
N VAL A 25 9.90 -6.43 -5.33
CA VAL A 25 10.85 -5.94 -6.32
C VAL A 25 10.20 -5.86 -7.70
N LEU A 26 10.65 -4.96 -8.54
CA LEU A 26 10.19 -4.91 -9.92
C LEU A 26 10.56 -6.22 -10.62
N HIS A 27 9.60 -6.83 -11.29
CA HIS A 27 9.78 -8.15 -11.90
C HIS A 27 10.95 -8.22 -12.91
N ASN A 28 11.15 -7.14 -13.65
CA ASN A 28 12.14 -7.06 -14.71
C ASN A 28 13.40 -6.27 -14.31
N ASP A 29 13.61 -5.99 -13.03
CA ASP A 29 14.81 -5.29 -12.58
C ASP A 29 16.02 -6.26 -12.59
N PRO A 30 17.04 -5.99 -13.41
CA PRO A 30 18.20 -6.89 -13.51
C PRO A 30 18.95 -7.10 -12.20
N MET A 31 18.91 -6.12 -11.29
CA MET A 31 19.57 -6.23 -9.99
C MET A 31 18.91 -7.24 -9.06
N PHE A 32 17.61 -7.47 -9.24
CA PHE A 32 16.79 -8.28 -8.33
C PHE A 32 16.19 -9.53 -8.97
N LEU A 33 16.58 -9.87 -10.22
CA LEU A 33 16.07 -11.05 -10.93
C LEU A 33 16.26 -12.35 -10.15
N HIS A 34 17.36 -12.46 -9.40
CA HIS A 34 17.73 -13.64 -8.62
C HIS A 34 17.01 -13.72 -7.25
N ILE A 35 16.34 -12.64 -6.82
CA ILE A 35 15.63 -12.62 -5.54
C ILE A 35 14.17 -13.01 -5.77
N THR A 36 13.80 -14.18 -5.28
CA THR A 36 12.44 -14.74 -5.40
C THR A 36 11.75 -14.95 -4.06
N GLU A 37 12.53 -15.01 -2.97
CA GLU A 37 12.05 -15.25 -1.62
C GLU A 37 12.64 -14.22 -0.64
N PHE A 38 11.95 -14.03 0.49
CA PHE A 38 12.34 -13.05 1.50
C PHE A 38 13.75 -13.29 2.06
N GLU A 39 14.12 -14.53 2.27
CA GLU A 39 15.38 -14.95 2.86
C GLU A 39 16.60 -14.62 1.98
N GLN A 40 16.37 -14.33 0.70
CA GLN A 40 17.41 -13.92 -0.26
C GLN A 40 17.69 -12.41 -0.22
N VAL A 41 16.83 -11.64 0.44
CA VAL A 41 17.04 -10.19 0.61
C VAL A 41 18.19 -9.97 1.60
N GLN A 42 19.10 -9.08 1.24
CA GLN A 42 20.24 -8.80 2.13
C GLN A 42 19.76 -8.27 3.48
N PRO A 43 20.27 -8.80 4.60
CA PRO A 43 19.84 -8.40 5.95
C PRO A 43 19.98 -6.90 6.23
N HIS A 44 20.96 -6.26 5.62
CA HIS A 44 21.16 -4.81 5.76
C HIS A 44 20.00 -4.00 5.15
N ILE A 45 19.50 -4.40 3.97
CA ILE A 45 18.34 -3.77 3.33
C ILE A 45 17.10 -3.89 4.21
N ILE A 46 16.89 -5.05 4.82
CA ILE A 46 15.79 -5.27 5.76
C ILE A 46 15.93 -4.35 6.98
N ALA A 47 17.13 -4.24 7.53
CA ALA A 47 17.41 -3.36 8.67
C ALA A 47 17.20 -1.88 8.33
N GLU A 48 17.60 -1.43 7.14
CA GLU A 48 17.38 -0.04 6.68
C GLU A 48 15.89 0.28 6.52
N ILE A 49 15.12 -0.63 5.92
CA ILE A 49 13.66 -0.46 5.78
C ILE A 49 13.01 -0.40 7.15
N GLN A 50 13.38 -1.29 8.05
CA GLN A 50 12.84 -1.32 9.41
C GLN A 50 13.15 -0.01 10.15
N GLN A 51 14.40 0.42 10.15
CA GLN A 51 14.85 1.67 10.79
C GLN A 51 14.09 2.89 10.25
N PHE A 52 13.86 2.93 8.94
CA PHE A 52 13.07 4.00 8.34
C PHE A 52 11.67 4.05 8.94
N PHE A 53 10.96 2.93 8.98
CA PHE A 53 9.59 2.90 9.51
C PHE A 53 9.51 3.08 11.03
N GLU A 54 10.54 2.70 11.79
CA GLU A 54 10.60 2.97 13.22
C GLU A 54 10.70 4.46 13.54
N THR A 55 11.28 5.25 12.64
CA THR A 55 11.63 6.65 12.92
C THR A 55 10.86 7.69 12.12
N TYR A 56 10.21 7.32 11.00
CA TYR A 56 9.63 8.30 10.07
C TYR A 56 8.51 9.17 10.67
N LYS A 57 7.83 8.70 11.73
CA LYS A 57 6.84 9.48 12.49
C LYS A 57 7.38 10.14 13.76
N ALA A 58 8.67 10.01 14.06
CA ALA A 58 9.24 10.44 15.35
C ALA A 58 9.07 11.95 15.64
N LEU A 59 8.92 12.77 14.59
CA LEU A 59 8.71 14.22 14.71
C LEU A 59 7.22 14.61 14.75
N GLU A 60 6.30 13.65 14.62
CA GLU A 60 4.86 13.91 14.64
C GLU A 60 4.29 13.64 16.03
N GLY A 61 3.84 14.70 16.72
CA GLY A 61 3.31 14.59 18.08
C GLY A 61 2.08 13.66 18.15
N GLY A 62 2.10 12.73 19.11
CA GLY A 62 1.00 11.78 19.35
C GLY A 62 0.94 10.59 18.39
N LYS A 63 1.88 10.49 17.44
CA LYS A 63 2.00 9.33 16.57
C LYS A 63 3.08 8.38 17.05
N TRP A 64 2.88 7.10 16.78
CA TRP A 64 3.81 6.04 17.14
C TRP A 64 3.79 4.93 16.10
N VAL A 65 4.82 4.14 16.08
CA VAL A 65 4.95 2.94 15.26
C VAL A 65 5.49 1.81 16.12
N ARG A 66 4.97 0.62 15.90
CA ARG A 66 5.50 -0.63 16.45
C ARG A 66 5.71 -1.61 15.30
N ILE A 67 6.90 -2.16 15.20
CA ILE A 67 7.21 -3.24 14.25
C ILE A 67 7.20 -4.55 15.01
N ASN A 68 6.35 -5.48 14.59
CA ASN A 68 6.17 -6.79 15.20
C ASN A 68 7.10 -7.84 14.58
N GLY A 69 7.63 -7.58 13.40
CA GLY A 69 8.59 -8.42 12.71
C GLY A 69 8.37 -8.52 11.22
N TRP A 70 8.94 -9.55 10.62
CA TRP A 70 8.86 -9.81 9.19
C TRP A 70 8.25 -11.19 8.92
N SER A 71 7.50 -11.28 7.83
CA SER A 71 6.88 -12.51 7.35
C SER A 71 7.33 -12.80 5.93
N ASN A 72 7.30 -14.08 5.56
CA ASN A 72 7.73 -14.56 4.26
C ASN A 72 6.75 -14.18 3.13
N ARG A 73 7.10 -14.57 1.92
CA ARG A 73 6.33 -14.34 0.70
C ARG A 73 4.90 -14.90 0.77
N GLU A 74 4.74 -16.10 1.32
CA GLU A 74 3.42 -16.75 1.39
C GLU A 74 2.44 -15.93 2.24
N ALA A 75 2.87 -15.48 3.43
CA ALA A 75 2.08 -14.63 4.31
C ALA A 75 1.77 -13.29 3.65
N ALA A 76 2.74 -12.67 2.98
CA ALA A 76 2.54 -11.42 2.25
C ALA A 76 1.52 -11.56 1.12
N CYS A 77 1.58 -12.62 0.34
CA CYS A 77 0.59 -12.90 -0.72
C CYS A 77 -0.80 -13.15 -0.14
N ALA A 78 -0.91 -13.83 0.99
CA ALA A 78 -2.19 -14.03 1.68
C ALA A 78 -2.80 -12.70 2.12
N GLU A 79 -1.98 -11.80 2.67
CA GLU A 79 -2.43 -10.47 3.09
C GLU A 79 -2.88 -9.61 1.91
N VAL A 80 -2.15 -9.62 0.79
CA VAL A 80 -2.57 -8.94 -0.45
C VAL A 80 -3.92 -9.44 -0.94
N ARG A 81 -4.16 -10.76 -0.93
CA ARG A 81 -5.46 -11.34 -1.32
C ARG A 81 -6.57 -10.89 -0.35
N ARG A 82 -6.33 -11.01 0.94
CA ARG A 82 -7.29 -10.63 1.99
C ARG A 82 -7.71 -9.16 1.86
N THR A 83 -6.75 -8.27 1.69
CA THR A 83 -7.02 -6.82 1.56
C THR A 83 -7.71 -6.48 0.25
N HIS A 84 -7.37 -7.17 -0.83
CA HIS A 84 -8.05 -7.03 -2.12
C HIS A 84 -9.52 -7.47 -2.04
N GLU A 85 -9.78 -8.63 -1.44
CA GLU A 85 -11.15 -9.12 -1.22
C GLU A 85 -11.96 -8.16 -0.33
N LYS A 86 -11.35 -7.68 0.76
CA LYS A 86 -11.96 -6.69 1.63
C LYS A 86 -12.35 -5.43 0.85
N TYR A 87 -11.44 -4.88 0.08
CA TYR A 87 -11.70 -3.70 -0.77
C TYR A 87 -12.85 -3.94 -1.74
N ASN A 88 -12.87 -5.08 -2.43
CA ASN A 88 -13.93 -5.41 -3.38
C ASN A 88 -15.31 -5.58 -2.72
N ASN A 89 -15.34 -6.09 -1.49
CA ASN A 89 -16.57 -6.24 -0.72
C ASN A 89 -17.07 -4.91 -0.17
N GLU A 90 -16.18 -4.06 0.33
CA GLU A 90 -16.51 -2.72 0.81
C GLU A 90 -16.91 -1.78 -0.33
N ALA A 91 -16.23 -1.86 -1.48
CA ALA A 91 -16.59 -1.08 -2.67
C ALA A 91 -17.96 -1.45 -3.26
N LYS A 92 -18.49 -2.64 -2.93
CA LYS A 92 -19.84 -3.07 -3.31
C LYS A 92 -20.91 -2.67 -2.30
N ALA A 93 -20.53 -2.18 -1.11
CA ALA A 93 -21.48 -1.62 -0.18
C ALA A 93 -22.16 -0.40 -0.84
N PRO A 94 -23.49 -0.26 -0.71
CA PRO A 94 -24.20 0.88 -1.30
C PRO A 94 -23.57 2.18 -0.82
N LEU A 95 -23.26 3.07 -1.75
CA LEU A 95 -22.72 4.42 -1.48
C LEU A 95 -23.73 5.36 -0.81
N GLU A 96 -24.79 4.81 -0.26
CA GLU A 96 -25.94 5.57 0.28
C GLU A 96 -25.61 6.49 1.46
N ASN A 97 -24.43 6.29 2.10
CA ASN A 97 -24.00 7.11 3.24
C ASN A 97 -22.65 7.80 3.06
N ILE A 98 -22.09 7.80 1.86
CA ILE A 98 -20.89 8.63 1.60
C ILE A 98 -21.39 10.02 1.28
N PRO A 99 -21.09 11.06 2.09
CA PRO A 99 -21.39 12.43 1.74
C PRO A 99 -20.86 12.72 0.34
N ARG A 100 -21.70 13.27 -0.53
CA ARG A 100 -21.21 13.70 -1.85
C ARG A 100 -20.07 14.67 -1.64
N LEU A 101 -19.08 14.64 -2.52
CA LEU A 101 -17.95 15.54 -2.45
C LEU A 101 -18.41 17.01 -2.37
N ASP A 102 -19.55 17.31 -3.01
CA ASP A 102 -20.22 18.62 -2.96
C ASP A 102 -20.72 18.98 -1.57
N ASP A 103 -21.14 17.99 -0.77
CA ASP A 103 -21.59 18.18 0.63
C ASP A 103 -20.39 18.41 1.58
N LEU A 104 -19.21 17.88 1.23
CA LEU A 104 -17.95 18.09 1.97
C LEU A 104 -17.30 19.43 1.63
N LEU A 105 -17.68 20.06 0.51
CA LEU A 105 -17.14 21.33 0.02
C LEU A 105 -17.96 22.56 0.46
N ILE A 106 -18.97 22.38 1.30
CA ILE A 106 -19.75 23.46 1.88
C ILE A 106 -18.93 24.13 2.99
N GLY A 107 -18.09 25.02 2.61
CA GLY A 107 -17.33 25.92 3.46
C GLY A 107 -16.08 26.43 2.78
N GLU A 108 -15.92 27.73 2.77
CA GLU A 108 -14.83 28.50 2.14
C GLU A 108 -13.39 28.11 2.65
N LYS A 109 -13.22 26.93 3.25
CA LYS A 109 -12.02 26.54 4.00
C LYS A 109 -10.99 25.76 3.21
N TYR A 110 -11.27 25.36 1.94
CA TYR A 110 -10.32 24.58 1.16
C TYR A 110 -9.83 25.35 -0.06
N PRO A 111 -8.51 25.53 -0.23
CA PRO A 111 -7.96 26.25 -1.37
C PRO A 111 -8.28 25.55 -2.68
N LYS A 112 -8.50 26.32 -3.75
CA LYS A 112 -8.84 25.87 -5.12
C LYS A 112 -7.92 24.77 -5.68
N THR A 113 -6.76 24.56 -5.10
CA THR A 113 -5.80 23.49 -5.41
C THR A 113 -6.36 22.08 -5.21
N ILE A 114 -7.28 21.88 -4.26
CA ILE A 114 -7.90 20.56 -4.02
C ILE A 114 -8.84 20.19 -5.17
N ASN A 115 -9.51 21.14 -5.77
CA ASN A 115 -10.36 20.89 -6.94
C ASN A 115 -9.58 20.40 -8.16
N THR A 116 -8.31 20.75 -8.27
CA THR A 116 -7.43 20.27 -9.35
C THR A 116 -7.01 18.83 -9.11
N ILE A 117 -6.69 18.46 -7.86
CA ILE A 117 -6.34 17.09 -7.49
C ILE A 117 -7.54 16.14 -7.66
N VAL A 118 -8.73 16.58 -7.27
CA VAL A 118 -9.96 15.77 -7.42
C VAL A 118 -10.36 15.60 -8.89
N LYS A 119 -10.11 16.60 -9.76
CA LYS A 119 -10.34 16.46 -11.20
C LYS A 119 -9.40 15.48 -11.87
N VAL A 120 -8.17 15.34 -11.39
CA VAL A 120 -7.21 14.35 -11.89
C VAL A 120 -7.58 12.93 -11.44
N SER A 121 -8.20 12.77 -10.28
CA SER A 121 -8.64 11.47 -9.78
C SER A 121 -9.97 10.97 -10.36
N LYS A 122 -10.75 11.81 -11.05
CA LYS A 122 -11.98 11.41 -11.75
C LYS A 122 -11.74 10.70 -13.09
N GLY A 123 -10.52 10.66 -13.56
CA GLY A 123 -10.13 9.90 -14.76
C GLY A 123 -9.47 8.60 -14.35
N ASP A 124 -10.15 7.48 -14.52
CA ASP A 124 -9.66 6.09 -14.47
C ASP A 124 -9.65 5.40 -13.12
N SER A 125 -10.80 4.91 -12.72
CA SER A 125 -10.97 3.89 -11.67
C SER A 125 -10.44 2.49 -12.05
N ASN A 126 -9.72 2.33 -13.17
CA ASN A 126 -9.25 1.04 -13.69
C ASN A 126 -7.74 0.95 -13.92
N LYS A 127 -6.92 1.71 -13.19
CA LYS A 127 -5.47 1.81 -13.47
C LYS A 127 -4.59 0.69 -12.93
N TYR A 128 -5.12 -0.25 -12.17
CA TYR A 128 -4.33 -1.39 -11.70
C TYR A 128 -5.11 -2.69 -11.79
N LYS A 129 -4.42 -3.72 -12.23
CA LYS A 129 -4.90 -5.09 -12.20
C LYS A 129 -4.00 -5.88 -11.27
N ILE A 130 -4.60 -6.66 -10.39
CA ILE A 130 -3.87 -7.61 -9.56
C ILE A 130 -3.99 -8.97 -10.24
N ASP A 131 -2.86 -9.50 -10.67
CA ASP A 131 -2.76 -10.88 -11.12
C ASP A 131 -2.53 -11.76 -9.91
N MET A 132 -3.59 -12.43 -9.47
CA MET A 132 -3.58 -13.22 -8.25
C MET A 132 -2.88 -14.58 -8.45
N GLU A 133 -2.72 -15.05 -9.67
CA GLU A 133 -2.02 -16.32 -9.95
C GLU A 133 -0.51 -16.15 -9.88
N THR A 134 -0.02 -15.06 -10.43
CA THR A 134 1.43 -14.77 -10.48
C THR A 134 1.93 -13.93 -9.30
N SER A 135 1.03 -13.46 -8.42
CA SER A 135 1.35 -12.51 -7.34
C SER A 135 1.97 -11.20 -7.84
N LEU A 136 1.62 -10.80 -9.05
CA LEU A 136 2.08 -9.56 -9.68
C LEU A 136 1.03 -8.47 -9.54
N ILE A 137 1.47 -7.29 -9.13
CA ILE A 137 0.65 -6.08 -9.11
C ILE A 137 1.04 -5.23 -10.32
N ARG A 138 0.06 -4.91 -11.17
CA ARG A 138 0.27 -4.12 -12.39
C ARG A 138 -0.30 -2.73 -12.21
N PHE A 139 0.52 -1.73 -12.46
CA PHE A 139 0.13 -0.33 -12.47
C PHE A 139 0.13 0.20 -13.91
N ASP A 140 -0.99 0.69 -14.40
CA ASP A 140 -1.07 1.40 -15.69
C ASP A 140 -0.50 2.82 -15.53
N ARG A 141 0.28 3.26 -16.52
CA ARG A 141 0.82 4.62 -16.58
C ARG A 141 -0.21 5.62 -17.08
#